data_62c06c9f0c0d7ed1fbcf8d75906d0d61
#
_entry.id   62c06c9f0c0d7ed1fbcf8d75906d0d61
#
_cell.length_a   1.000
_cell.length_b   1.000
_cell.length_c   1.000
_cell.angle_alpha   90.00
_cell.angle_beta   90.00
_cell.angle_gamma   90.00
#
_symmetry.space_group_name_H-M   'P 1'
#
loop_
_entity.id
_entity.type
_entity.pdbx_description
1 polymer ?
#
loop_
_entity_poly.entity_id
_entity_poly.type
_entity_poly.pdbx_seq_one_letter_code
_entity_poly.pdbx_strand_id
1 'polypeptide(L)'
;MNILDHNRIVLFTGAGMSAESGVPTYRGQGGIWNEYKWEEYACQTAFDEDPMCVLDFHELRRIEALKCEPHSGHQMIKEVQEEHDDVWIVTQNIDGIHQRAENKNVVELHGSLWRLRCENEGRIFYDLDKAEYRSRKCTCGSWLRPDIVWFNDMLDPEIIGRSNELISCCDLFISIGTSGVVWPAAGYPQLARSSGALCIEINPDPSEQSHMYDRIYQETAGEGLRKLFKSD
;
A
#
# COMPACT_ATOMS: atom_id res chain seq x y z
N MET A 1 -23.20 -3.69 -12.82
CA MET A 1 -22.85 -2.33 -12.36
C MET A 1 -21.62 -1.93 -13.16
N ASN A 2 -21.73 -0.88 -13.94
CA ASN A 2 -20.55 -0.35 -14.63
C ASN A 2 -19.82 0.61 -13.67
N ILE A 3 -18.57 0.31 -13.33
CA ILE A 3 -17.79 1.12 -12.42
C ILE A 3 -17.43 2.49 -13.00
N LEU A 4 -17.40 2.62 -14.34
CA LEU A 4 -17.12 3.86 -15.06
C LEU A 4 -18.26 4.89 -14.97
N ASP A 5 -19.43 4.49 -14.43
CA ASP A 5 -20.54 5.41 -14.18
C ASP A 5 -20.36 6.25 -12.90
N HIS A 6 -19.32 5.95 -12.11
CA HIS A 6 -18.95 6.69 -10.91
C HIS A 6 -18.03 7.88 -11.24
N ASN A 7 -18.18 9.00 -10.52
CA ASN A 7 -17.39 10.21 -10.80
C ASN A 7 -15.97 10.12 -10.25
N ARG A 8 -15.82 9.61 -9.03
CA ARG A 8 -14.51 9.38 -8.41
C ARG A 8 -14.44 8.00 -7.78
N ILE A 9 -13.45 7.25 -8.20
CA ILE A 9 -13.20 5.89 -7.74
C ILE A 9 -11.93 5.88 -6.88
N VAL A 10 -12.01 5.35 -5.68
CA VAL A 10 -10.84 5.14 -4.81
C VAL A 10 -10.64 3.66 -4.57
N LEU A 11 -9.47 3.16 -4.97
CA LEU A 11 -8.99 1.81 -4.72
C LEU A 11 -8.08 1.86 -3.48
N PHE A 12 -8.54 1.30 -2.37
CA PHE A 12 -7.79 1.22 -1.13
C PHE A 12 -7.13 -0.15 -1.01
N THR A 13 -5.79 -0.22 -1.14
CA THR A 13 -5.11 -1.50 -1.27
C THR A 13 -4.20 -1.81 -0.08
N GLY A 14 -4.19 -3.08 0.32
CA GLY A 14 -3.28 -3.65 1.31
C GLY A 14 -2.45 -4.79 0.72
N ALA A 15 -1.72 -5.52 1.57
CA ALA A 15 -0.75 -6.53 1.14
C ALA A 15 -1.37 -7.67 0.31
N GLY A 16 -2.65 -7.97 0.50
CA GLY A 16 -3.38 -8.94 -0.32
C GLY A 16 -3.47 -8.55 -1.79
N MET A 17 -3.38 -7.25 -2.13
CA MET A 17 -3.29 -6.81 -3.53
C MET A 17 -2.01 -7.33 -4.21
N SER A 18 -0.91 -7.43 -3.49
CA SER A 18 0.38 -7.90 -4.05
C SER A 18 0.65 -9.40 -3.81
N ALA A 19 -0.25 -10.10 -3.12
CA ALA A 19 -0.06 -11.51 -2.78
C ALA A 19 0.02 -12.41 -4.02
N GLU A 20 -0.82 -12.17 -5.03
CA GLU A 20 -0.79 -12.92 -6.31
C GLU A 20 0.45 -12.60 -7.14
N SER A 21 1.14 -11.51 -6.87
CA SER A 21 2.45 -11.19 -7.43
C SER A 21 3.58 -11.97 -6.76
N GLY A 22 3.31 -12.65 -5.64
CA GLY A 22 4.29 -13.39 -4.85
C GLY A 22 4.91 -12.58 -3.70
N VAL A 23 4.44 -11.36 -3.44
CA VAL A 23 4.89 -10.59 -2.27
C VAL A 23 4.26 -11.18 -1.01
N PRO A 24 5.07 -11.59 0.00
CA PRO A 24 4.54 -12.10 1.25
C PRO A 24 3.70 -11.03 1.97
N THR A 25 2.54 -11.42 2.47
CA THR A 25 1.72 -10.55 3.32
C THR A 25 2.40 -10.31 4.67
N TYR A 26 1.98 -9.27 5.39
CA TYR A 26 2.56 -8.98 6.72
C TYR A 26 1.97 -9.86 7.83
N ARG A 27 0.71 -10.28 7.69
CA ARG A 27 -0.05 -11.06 8.67
C ARG A 27 -0.67 -12.29 8.01
N GLY A 28 -1.17 -13.20 8.84
CA GLY A 28 -1.77 -14.46 8.36
C GLY A 28 -0.74 -15.55 8.13
N GLN A 29 -1.13 -16.60 7.44
CA GLN A 29 -0.26 -17.75 7.16
C GLN A 29 0.89 -17.32 6.22
N GLY A 30 2.15 -17.54 6.63
CA GLY A 30 3.33 -17.11 5.89
C GLY A 30 3.61 -15.60 5.93
N GLY A 31 2.96 -14.86 6.84
CA GLY A 31 3.18 -13.42 7.01
C GLY A 31 4.56 -13.12 7.58
N ILE A 32 5.14 -12.00 7.14
CA ILE A 32 6.52 -11.58 7.48
C ILE A 32 6.72 -11.51 8.99
N TRP A 33 5.72 -10.97 9.72
CA TRP A 33 5.80 -10.82 11.18
C TRP A 33 5.63 -12.14 11.95
N ASN A 34 5.50 -13.27 11.29
CA ASN A 34 5.61 -14.59 11.92
C ASN A 34 7.06 -15.06 11.99
N GLU A 35 7.93 -14.57 11.10
CA GLU A 35 9.35 -14.94 11.01
C GLU A 35 10.25 -13.87 11.63
N TYR A 36 9.87 -12.60 11.52
CA TYR A 36 10.64 -11.45 12.00
C TYR A 36 9.85 -10.68 13.04
N LYS A 37 10.54 -10.13 14.03
CA LYS A 37 9.93 -9.24 15.01
C LYS A 37 10.05 -7.80 14.52
N TRP A 38 8.93 -7.11 14.40
CA TRP A 38 8.95 -5.72 13.96
C TRP A 38 9.75 -4.81 14.89
N GLU A 39 9.84 -5.14 16.18
CA GLU A 39 10.63 -4.43 17.21
C GLU A 39 12.13 -4.42 16.88
N GLU A 40 12.61 -5.39 16.11
CA GLU A 40 14.02 -5.54 15.72
C GLU A 40 14.33 -4.89 14.37
N TYR A 41 13.31 -4.69 13.48
CA TYR A 41 13.56 -4.31 12.08
C TYR A 41 12.71 -3.15 11.56
N ALA A 42 11.62 -2.79 12.25
CA ALA A 42 10.64 -1.85 11.72
C ALA A 42 10.14 -0.85 12.78
N CYS A 43 11.07 -0.27 13.52
CA CYS A 43 10.82 0.85 14.43
C CYS A 43 12.07 1.75 14.54
N GLN A 44 11.88 2.99 14.99
CA GLN A 44 12.96 3.97 15.12
C GLN A 44 14.02 3.50 16.13
N THR A 45 13.59 2.91 17.25
CA THR A 45 14.52 2.42 18.29
C THR A 45 15.50 1.39 17.71
N ALA A 46 15.03 0.42 16.93
CA ALA A 46 15.89 -0.57 16.29
C ALA A 46 16.90 0.10 15.33
N PHE A 47 16.43 1.09 14.57
CA PHE A 47 17.31 1.83 13.66
C PHE A 47 18.37 2.66 14.38
N ASP A 48 18.03 3.26 15.51
CA ASP A 48 18.98 4.03 16.32
C ASP A 48 20.03 3.12 16.99
N GLU A 49 19.64 1.89 17.36
CA GLU A 49 20.54 0.91 17.97
C GLU A 49 21.45 0.24 16.94
N ASP A 50 20.91 -0.23 15.82
CA ASP A 50 21.67 -0.89 14.74
C ASP A 50 21.12 -0.53 13.36
N PRO A 51 21.51 0.62 12.79
CA PRO A 51 21.09 1.04 11.45
C PRO A 51 21.45 0.03 10.36
N MET A 52 22.58 -0.69 10.51
CA MET A 52 23.03 -1.67 9.51
C MET A 52 22.08 -2.86 9.44
N CYS A 53 21.72 -3.43 10.59
CA CYS A 53 20.80 -4.55 10.69
C CYS A 53 19.42 -4.21 10.05
N VAL A 54 18.89 -3.03 10.38
CA VAL A 54 17.61 -2.56 9.82
C VAL A 54 17.71 -2.34 8.30
N LEU A 55 18.79 -1.75 7.81
CA LEU A 55 19.00 -1.55 6.37
C LEU A 55 19.16 -2.88 5.63
N ASP A 56 19.91 -3.84 6.18
CA ASP A 56 20.06 -5.18 5.62
C ASP A 56 18.71 -5.88 5.50
N PHE A 57 17.86 -5.80 6.52
CA PHE A 57 16.49 -6.34 6.46
C PHE A 57 15.66 -5.70 5.34
N HIS A 58 15.73 -4.39 5.18
CA HIS A 58 14.98 -3.72 4.11
C HIS A 58 15.54 -4.00 2.72
N GLU A 59 16.85 -4.21 2.57
CA GLU A 59 17.43 -4.71 1.31
C GLU A 59 16.94 -6.13 0.97
N LEU A 60 16.81 -7.03 1.95
CA LEU A 60 16.17 -8.33 1.74
C LEU A 60 14.73 -8.17 1.24
N ARG A 61 13.96 -7.25 1.81
CA ARG A 61 12.60 -6.95 1.36
C ARG A 61 12.57 -6.42 -0.08
N ARG A 62 13.56 -5.61 -0.47
CA ARG A 62 13.73 -5.11 -1.84
C ARG A 62 14.06 -6.24 -2.80
N ILE A 63 14.96 -7.16 -2.42
CA ILE A 63 15.29 -8.37 -3.21
C ILE A 63 14.03 -9.17 -3.51
N GLU A 64 13.20 -9.43 -2.50
CA GLU A 64 11.97 -10.19 -2.68
C GLU A 64 10.96 -9.43 -3.56
N ALA A 65 10.78 -8.13 -3.35
CA ALA A 65 9.88 -7.32 -4.16
C ALA A 65 10.30 -7.25 -5.64
N LEU A 66 11.61 -7.25 -5.94
CA LEU A 66 12.13 -7.25 -7.32
C LEU A 66 11.89 -8.56 -8.07
N LYS A 67 11.70 -9.67 -7.36
CA LYS A 67 11.36 -10.96 -7.98
C LYS A 67 9.89 -11.05 -8.40
N CYS A 68 9.06 -10.17 -7.86
CA CYS A 68 7.62 -10.17 -8.06
C CYS A 68 7.26 -9.27 -9.25
N GLU A 69 6.32 -9.73 -10.08
CA GLU A 69 5.81 -8.96 -11.21
C GLU A 69 4.35 -8.53 -10.96
N PRO A 70 3.91 -7.39 -11.52
CA PRO A 70 2.50 -7.01 -11.46
C PRO A 70 1.61 -8.10 -12.04
N HIS A 71 0.56 -8.50 -11.31
CA HIS A 71 -0.42 -9.47 -11.80
C HIS A 71 -1.60 -8.79 -12.53
N SER A 72 -2.52 -9.60 -13.06
CA SER A 72 -3.66 -9.13 -13.86
C SER A 72 -4.52 -8.06 -13.16
N GLY A 73 -4.63 -8.09 -11.83
CA GLY A 73 -5.37 -7.06 -11.07
C GLY A 73 -4.76 -5.67 -11.20
N HIS A 74 -3.42 -5.56 -11.15
CA HIS A 74 -2.73 -4.29 -11.37
C HIS A 74 -2.92 -3.77 -12.80
N GLN A 75 -2.92 -4.68 -13.79
CA GLN A 75 -3.15 -4.32 -15.20
C GLN A 75 -4.58 -3.84 -15.42
N MET A 76 -5.57 -4.52 -14.83
CA MET A 76 -6.97 -4.08 -14.92
C MET A 76 -7.19 -2.69 -14.29
N ILE A 77 -6.49 -2.37 -13.18
CA ILE A 77 -6.54 -1.02 -12.60
C ILE A 77 -5.98 0.01 -13.58
N LYS A 78 -4.86 -0.30 -14.24
CA LYS A 78 -4.29 0.56 -15.28
C LYS A 78 -5.28 0.80 -16.42
N GLU A 79 -5.91 -0.26 -16.93
CA GLU A 79 -6.91 -0.17 -17.99
C GLU A 79 -8.07 0.78 -17.59
N VAL A 80 -8.58 0.65 -16.37
CA VAL A 80 -9.62 1.54 -15.83
C VAL A 80 -9.13 2.98 -15.72
N GLN A 81 -7.89 3.21 -15.31
CA GLN A 81 -7.30 4.55 -15.25
C GLN A 81 -7.01 5.17 -16.62
N GLU A 82 -6.95 4.37 -17.68
CA GLU A 82 -6.85 4.84 -19.06
C GLU A 82 -8.22 5.27 -19.62
N GLU A 83 -9.31 4.68 -19.13
CA GLU A 83 -10.68 4.97 -19.55
C GLU A 83 -11.36 6.04 -18.67
N HIS A 84 -10.87 6.25 -17.41
CA HIS A 84 -11.47 7.15 -16.44
C HIS A 84 -10.41 7.94 -15.67
N ASP A 85 -10.42 9.27 -15.79
CA ASP A 85 -9.36 10.15 -15.26
C ASP A 85 -9.34 10.26 -13.72
N ASP A 86 -10.49 10.12 -13.03
CA ASP A 86 -10.60 10.32 -11.58
C ASP A 86 -10.64 8.99 -10.80
N VAL A 87 -9.65 8.13 -11.10
CA VAL A 87 -9.39 6.86 -10.40
C VAL A 87 -8.10 6.97 -9.61
N TRP A 88 -8.20 6.82 -8.30
CA TRP A 88 -7.11 6.97 -7.35
C TRP A 88 -6.81 5.66 -6.63
N ILE A 89 -5.55 5.45 -6.34
CA ILE A 89 -5.08 4.35 -5.49
C ILE A 89 -4.56 4.96 -4.19
N VAL A 90 -5.12 4.54 -3.06
CA VAL A 90 -4.58 4.81 -1.74
C VAL A 90 -4.04 3.49 -1.21
N THR A 91 -2.72 3.33 -1.20
CA THR A 91 -2.10 2.05 -0.87
C THR A 91 -1.37 2.06 0.46
N GLN A 92 -1.52 0.98 1.21
CA GLN A 92 -0.72 0.67 2.40
C GLN A 92 0.57 -0.06 2.03
N ASN A 93 0.70 -0.51 0.77
CA ASN A 93 1.84 -1.27 0.30
C ASN A 93 3.04 -0.37 0.04
N ILE A 94 4.21 -0.91 0.35
CA ILE A 94 5.51 -0.23 0.17
C ILE A 94 6.35 -0.86 -0.93
N ASP A 95 5.83 -1.89 -1.63
CA ASP A 95 6.54 -2.73 -2.58
C ASP A 95 6.78 -2.10 -3.95
N GLY A 96 6.03 -1.04 -4.30
CA GLY A 96 6.14 -0.33 -5.58
C GLY A 96 5.53 -1.07 -6.78
N ILE A 97 4.76 -2.14 -6.59
CA ILE A 97 4.18 -2.91 -7.70
C ILE A 97 3.16 -2.10 -8.50
N HIS A 98 2.38 -1.23 -7.84
CA HIS A 98 1.48 -0.31 -8.54
C HIS A 98 2.24 0.57 -9.54
N GLN A 99 3.38 1.14 -9.12
CA GLN A 99 4.21 1.98 -9.98
C GLN A 99 4.84 1.17 -11.12
N ARG A 100 5.28 -0.06 -10.84
CA ARG A 100 5.83 -0.96 -11.86
C ARG A 100 4.78 -1.44 -12.86
N ALA A 101 3.51 -1.48 -12.47
CA ALA A 101 2.36 -1.70 -13.36
C ALA A 101 1.97 -0.44 -14.14
N GLU A 102 2.69 0.67 -13.95
CA GLU A 102 2.38 1.99 -14.53
C GLU A 102 1.00 2.53 -14.10
N ASN A 103 0.50 2.10 -12.93
CA ASN A 103 -0.68 2.71 -12.33
C ASN A 103 -0.38 4.17 -11.98
N LYS A 104 -1.35 5.04 -12.25
CA LYS A 104 -1.29 6.48 -11.99
C LYS A 104 -2.01 6.82 -10.68
N ASN A 105 -1.89 8.08 -10.24
CA ASN A 105 -2.66 8.61 -9.11
C ASN A 105 -2.51 7.74 -7.83
N VAL A 106 -1.28 7.35 -7.49
CA VAL A 106 -0.98 6.49 -6.34
C VAL A 106 -0.57 7.34 -5.14
N VAL A 107 -1.29 7.19 -4.03
CA VAL A 107 -0.97 7.75 -2.71
C VAL A 107 -0.43 6.62 -1.82
N GLU A 108 0.84 6.71 -1.44
CA GLU A 108 1.53 5.72 -0.60
C GLU A 108 1.42 6.10 0.89
N LEU A 109 0.46 5.51 1.61
CA LEU A 109 0.21 5.81 3.03
C LEU A 109 1.39 5.51 3.95
N HIS A 110 2.11 4.46 3.65
CA HIS A 110 3.18 3.96 4.52
C HIS A 110 4.57 4.16 3.91
N GLY A 111 4.68 5.05 2.93
CA GLY A 111 5.95 5.30 2.25
C GLY A 111 6.33 4.22 1.24
N SER A 112 7.63 4.03 1.00
CA SER A 112 8.11 3.14 -0.07
C SER A 112 9.46 2.51 0.27
N LEU A 113 9.63 1.24 -0.08
CA LEU A 113 10.92 0.53 -0.05
C LEU A 113 11.97 1.18 -0.97
N TRP A 114 11.52 1.96 -1.95
CA TRP A 114 12.33 2.52 -3.03
C TRP A 114 12.78 3.96 -2.76
N ARG A 115 12.62 4.40 -1.51
CA ARG A 115 13.08 5.71 -1.06
C ARG A 115 13.84 5.58 0.26
N LEU A 116 14.82 6.47 0.39
CA LEU A 116 15.51 6.73 1.65
C LEU A 116 15.34 8.20 2.02
N ARG A 117 15.29 8.50 3.30
CA ARG A 117 15.26 9.87 3.80
C ARG A 117 16.43 10.14 4.73
N CYS A 118 16.97 11.35 4.65
CA CYS A 118 17.88 11.88 5.64
C CYS A 118 17.09 12.62 6.71
N GLU A 119 17.03 12.10 7.92
CA GLU A 119 16.27 12.73 9.01
C GLU A 119 16.88 14.08 9.44
N ASN A 120 18.19 14.29 9.24
CA ASN A 120 18.86 15.53 9.57
C ASN A 120 18.59 16.67 8.58
N GLU A 121 18.47 16.36 7.29
CA GLU A 121 18.28 17.37 6.22
C GLU A 121 16.88 17.34 5.61
N GLY A 122 16.04 16.39 5.95
CA GLY A 122 14.71 16.19 5.35
C GLY A 122 14.73 15.77 3.88
N ARG A 123 15.91 15.41 3.34
CA ARG A 123 16.07 15.06 1.92
C ARG A 123 15.61 13.65 1.65
N ILE A 124 14.85 13.46 0.55
CA ILE A 124 14.44 12.16 0.01
C ILE A 124 15.37 11.75 -1.12
N PHE A 125 15.79 10.51 -1.11
CA PHE A 125 16.62 9.87 -2.14
C PHE A 125 15.84 8.73 -2.76
N TYR A 126 15.65 8.78 -4.07
CA TYR A 126 15.01 7.72 -4.84
C TYR A 126 16.04 6.68 -5.26
N ASP A 127 15.72 5.41 -5.06
CA ASP A 127 16.59 4.29 -5.38
C ASP A 127 15.77 3.13 -5.93
N LEU A 128 15.36 3.27 -7.21
CA LEU A 128 14.27 2.51 -7.82
C LEU A 128 14.68 1.17 -8.44
N ASP A 129 15.97 0.99 -8.77
CA ASP A 129 16.35 -0.05 -9.73
C ASP A 129 17.08 -1.24 -9.11
N LYS A 130 17.48 -1.16 -7.83
CA LYS A 130 18.35 -2.15 -7.20
C LYS A 130 17.87 -2.53 -5.81
N ALA A 131 18.15 -3.76 -5.42
CA ALA A 131 17.91 -4.23 -4.07
C ALA A 131 18.81 -3.53 -3.06
N GLU A 132 20.12 -3.47 -3.35
CA GLU A 132 21.11 -2.80 -2.52
C GLU A 132 20.98 -1.28 -2.60
N TYR A 133 21.07 -0.62 -1.48
CA TYR A 133 21.07 0.85 -1.44
C TYR A 133 22.34 1.42 -2.08
N ARG A 134 22.20 2.41 -2.95
CA ARG A 134 23.35 3.14 -3.56
C ARG A 134 24.23 3.79 -2.51
N SER A 135 23.65 4.24 -1.43
CA SER A 135 24.35 4.74 -0.25
C SER A 135 23.48 4.51 0.98
N ARG A 136 24.12 4.19 2.10
CA ARG A 136 23.46 4.07 3.40
C ARG A 136 23.67 5.32 4.28
N LYS A 137 24.47 6.27 3.78
CA LYS A 137 24.73 7.55 4.45
C LYS A 137 24.46 8.73 3.54
N CYS A 138 23.92 9.79 4.13
CA CYS A 138 23.77 11.09 3.52
C CYS A 138 25.13 11.81 3.40
N THR A 139 25.24 12.77 2.51
CA THR A 139 26.41 13.64 2.41
C THR A 139 26.69 14.44 3.68
N CYS A 140 25.69 14.64 4.56
CA CYS A 140 25.86 15.25 5.87
C CYS A 140 26.46 14.28 6.92
N GLY A 141 26.69 13.01 6.58
CA GLY A 141 27.25 11.98 7.46
C GLY A 141 26.21 11.16 8.22
N SER A 142 24.95 11.60 8.29
CA SER A 142 23.85 10.86 8.94
C SER A 142 23.50 9.60 8.19
N TRP A 143 22.98 8.59 8.90
CA TRP A 143 22.38 7.43 8.26
C TRP A 143 21.17 7.84 7.42
N LEU A 144 20.97 7.17 6.30
CA LEU A 144 19.74 7.25 5.50
C LEU A 144 18.78 6.19 6.00
N ARG A 145 17.60 6.62 6.40
CA ARG A 145 16.54 5.74 6.86
C ARG A 145 15.63 5.37 5.68
N PRO A 146 15.16 4.09 5.58
CA PRO A 146 14.07 3.76 4.67
C PRO A 146 12.88 4.71 4.87
N ASP A 147 12.38 5.29 3.77
CA ASP A 147 11.24 6.23 3.81
C ASP A 147 9.92 5.45 3.91
N ILE A 148 9.78 4.75 5.02
CA ILE A 148 8.66 3.89 5.38
C ILE A 148 8.13 4.34 6.74
N VAL A 149 6.82 4.30 6.91
CA VAL A 149 6.18 4.48 8.21
C VAL A 149 6.32 3.17 8.99
N TRP A 150 7.17 3.17 10.00
CA TRP A 150 7.38 2.04 10.88
C TRP A 150 6.36 2.01 12.02
N PHE A 151 6.37 0.94 12.81
CA PHE A 151 5.55 0.87 14.01
C PHE A 151 5.94 1.99 14.98
N ASN A 152 4.92 2.61 15.58
CA ASN A 152 5.01 3.80 16.44
C ASN A 152 5.38 5.11 15.73
N ASP A 153 5.63 5.10 14.41
CA ASP A 153 5.73 6.35 13.66
C ASP A 153 4.35 6.98 13.43
N MET A 154 4.37 8.28 13.28
CA MET A 154 3.20 9.03 12.78
C MET A 154 3.19 8.98 11.25
N LEU A 155 2.01 8.81 10.66
CA LEU A 155 1.82 9.02 9.24
C LEU A 155 2.02 10.50 8.91
N ASP A 156 2.50 10.77 7.70
CA ASP A 156 2.63 12.13 7.18
C ASP A 156 1.26 12.84 7.13
N PRO A 157 1.09 13.98 7.81
CA PRO A 157 -0.17 14.71 7.82
C PRO A 157 -0.66 15.15 6.43
N GLU A 158 0.24 15.44 5.48
CA GLU A 158 -0.12 15.81 4.11
C GLU A 158 -0.69 14.60 3.37
N ILE A 159 -0.06 13.43 3.53
CA ILE A 159 -0.54 12.16 2.94
C ILE A 159 -1.90 11.76 3.54
N ILE A 160 -2.07 11.89 4.86
CA ILE A 160 -3.38 11.66 5.52
C ILE A 160 -4.41 12.65 4.98
N GLY A 161 -4.09 13.94 4.94
CA GLY A 161 -5.00 14.97 4.44
C GLY A 161 -5.45 14.70 3.01
N ARG A 162 -4.51 14.33 2.13
CA ARG A 162 -4.81 13.97 0.75
C ARG A 162 -5.67 12.72 0.65
N SER A 163 -5.37 11.68 1.43
CA SER A 163 -6.17 10.44 1.45
C SER A 163 -7.59 10.70 1.95
N ASN A 164 -7.74 11.49 3.02
CA ASN A 164 -9.03 11.85 3.55
C ASN A 164 -9.88 12.65 2.54
N GLU A 165 -9.28 13.61 1.82
CA GLU A 165 -9.93 14.36 0.75
C GLU A 165 -10.45 13.44 -0.35
N LEU A 166 -9.59 12.55 -0.85
CA LEU A 166 -9.95 11.62 -1.92
C LEU A 166 -11.10 10.69 -1.50
N ILE A 167 -11.00 10.12 -0.30
CA ILE A 167 -11.96 9.14 0.20
C ILE A 167 -13.30 9.80 0.57
N SER A 168 -13.27 11.00 1.17
CA SER A 168 -14.51 11.72 1.51
C SER A 168 -15.26 12.28 0.30
N CYS A 169 -14.60 12.38 -0.84
CA CYS A 169 -15.19 12.90 -2.07
C CYS A 169 -15.42 11.80 -3.13
N CYS A 170 -15.14 10.53 -2.84
CA CYS A 170 -15.44 9.45 -3.78
C CYS A 170 -16.90 9.02 -3.69
N ASP A 171 -17.43 8.49 -4.76
CA ASP A 171 -18.74 7.85 -4.83
C ASP A 171 -18.64 6.33 -5.01
N LEU A 172 -17.42 5.82 -5.28
CA LEU A 172 -17.09 4.39 -5.23
C LEU A 172 -15.77 4.17 -4.47
N PHE A 173 -15.82 3.38 -3.40
CA PHE A 173 -14.68 2.97 -2.60
C PHE A 173 -14.50 1.46 -2.66
N ILE A 174 -13.34 1.00 -3.14
CA ILE A 174 -13.05 -0.43 -3.30
C ILE A 174 -11.84 -0.78 -2.42
N SER A 175 -12.07 -1.56 -1.38
CA SER A 175 -11.01 -2.08 -0.50
C SER A 175 -10.52 -3.42 -1.00
N ILE A 176 -9.20 -3.60 -1.17
CA ILE A 176 -8.61 -4.78 -1.78
C ILE A 176 -7.48 -5.31 -0.91
N GLY A 177 -7.63 -6.54 -0.41
CA GLY A 177 -6.56 -7.27 0.26
C GLY A 177 -6.03 -6.59 1.53
N THR A 178 -6.90 -5.94 2.31
CA THR A 178 -6.53 -5.31 3.58
C THR A 178 -7.17 -6.03 4.77
N SER A 179 -6.42 -6.13 5.87
CA SER A 179 -6.92 -6.77 7.10
C SER A 179 -7.92 -5.91 7.89
N GLY A 180 -7.94 -4.59 7.65
CA GLY A 180 -8.80 -3.65 8.36
C GLY A 180 -8.40 -3.36 9.82
N VAL A 181 -7.17 -3.72 10.26
CA VAL A 181 -6.74 -3.56 11.67
C VAL A 181 -5.72 -2.43 11.88
N VAL A 182 -5.10 -1.89 10.83
CA VAL A 182 -4.02 -0.90 10.94
C VAL A 182 -4.59 0.51 10.94
N TRP A 183 -4.52 1.18 12.10
CA TRP A 183 -4.96 2.57 12.24
C TRP A 183 -3.85 3.56 11.81
N PRO A 184 -4.24 4.72 11.22
CA PRO A 184 -5.62 5.24 10.99
C PRO A 184 -6.30 4.67 9.74
N ALA A 185 -5.61 3.92 8.88
CA ALA A 185 -6.11 3.39 7.62
C ALA A 185 -7.37 2.51 7.76
N ALA A 186 -7.51 1.79 8.90
CA ALA A 186 -8.70 1.00 9.23
C ALA A 186 -9.99 1.85 9.34
N GLY A 187 -9.88 3.17 9.49
CA GLY A 187 -11.02 4.10 9.52
C GLY A 187 -11.54 4.52 8.14
N TYR A 188 -10.84 4.21 7.06
CA TYR A 188 -11.21 4.67 5.71
C TYR A 188 -12.52 4.10 5.17
N PRO A 189 -12.88 2.82 5.38
CA PRO A 189 -14.21 2.33 5.00
C PRO A 189 -15.34 3.11 5.68
N GLN A 190 -15.18 3.43 6.96
CA GLN A 190 -16.16 4.25 7.70
C GLN A 190 -16.25 5.67 7.12
N LEU A 191 -15.11 6.28 6.77
CA LEU A 191 -15.07 7.62 6.17
C LEU A 191 -15.80 7.62 4.82
N ALA A 192 -15.48 6.69 3.92
CA ALA A 192 -16.12 6.55 2.61
C ALA A 192 -17.64 6.36 2.74
N ARG A 193 -18.07 5.42 3.59
CA ARG A 193 -19.48 5.14 3.84
C ARG A 193 -20.23 6.35 4.40
N SER A 194 -19.63 7.05 5.36
CA SER A 194 -20.25 8.25 5.97
C SER A 194 -20.37 9.40 4.98
N SER A 195 -19.55 9.41 3.95
CA SER A 195 -19.59 10.39 2.86
C SER A 195 -20.54 9.99 1.71
N GLY A 196 -21.18 8.82 1.79
CA GLY A 196 -22.18 8.36 0.84
C GLY A 196 -21.63 7.51 -0.31
N ALA A 197 -20.38 7.09 -0.25
CA ALA A 197 -19.79 6.21 -1.25
C ALA A 197 -20.40 4.80 -1.21
N LEU A 198 -20.52 4.16 -2.37
CA LEU A 198 -20.72 2.72 -2.46
C LEU A 198 -19.41 2.03 -2.05
N CYS A 199 -19.45 1.20 -1.02
CA CYS A 199 -18.28 0.52 -0.47
C CYS A 199 -18.25 -0.95 -0.88
N ILE A 200 -17.12 -1.38 -1.47
CA ILE A 200 -16.91 -2.75 -1.94
C ILE A 200 -15.65 -3.32 -1.29
N GLU A 201 -15.73 -4.55 -0.79
CA GLU A 201 -14.56 -5.30 -0.31
C GLU A 201 -14.21 -6.43 -1.29
N ILE A 202 -12.92 -6.56 -1.59
CA ILE A 202 -12.33 -7.71 -2.29
C ILE A 202 -11.27 -8.30 -1.36
N ASN A 203 -11.55 -9.46 -0.79
CA ASN A 203 -10.64 -10.14 0.14
C ASN A 203 -10.98 -11.63 0.19
N PRO A 204 -10.02 -12.56 0.15
CA PRO A 204 -10.29 -14.00 0.23
C PRO A 204 -11.05 -14.39 1.50
N ASP A 205 -10.66 -13.78 2.61
CA ASP A 205 -11.29 -13.98 3.92
C ASP A 205 -11.93 -12.68 4.40
N PRO A 206 -13.02 -12.74 5.16
CA PRO A 206 -13.62 -11.56 5.77
C PRO A 206 -12.60 -10.79 6.62
N SER A 207 -12.53 -9.46 6.43
CA SER A 207 -11.76 -8.57 7.31
C SER A 207 -12.57 -8.19 8.55
N GLU A 208 -11.92 -7.57 9.55
CA GLU A 208 -12.63 -7.03 10.71
C GLU A 208 -13.64 -5.94 10.32
N GLN A 209 -13.44 -5.31 9.17
CA GLN A 209 -14.27 -4.22 8.65
C GLN A 209 -15.33 -4.67 7.63
N SER A 210 -15.47 -5.98 7.36
CA SER A 210 -16.39 -6.48 6.31
C SER A 210 -17.84 -6.02 6.49
N HIS A 211 -18.28 -5.78 7.75
CA HIS A 211 -19.61 -5.26 8.06
C HIS A 211 -19.84 -3.80 7.57
N MET A 212 -18.80 -3.10 7.15
CA MET A 212 -18.85 -1.72 6.64
C MET A 212 -19.12 -1.64 5.14
N TYR A 213 -19.06 -2.76 4.43
CA TYR A 213 -19.17 -2.77 2.97
C TYR A 213 -20.56 -3.18 2.50
N ASP A 214 -20.99 -2.58 1.40
CA ASP A 214 -22.29 -2.86 0.77
C ASP A 214 -22.23 -4.14 -0.08
N ARG A 215 -21.02 -4.46 -0.60
CA ARG A 215 -20.75 -5.69 -1.37
C ARG A 215 -19.41 -6.27 -1.00
N ILE A 216 -19.35 -7.60 -0.92
CA ILE A 216 -18.15 -8.35 -0.58
C ILE A 216 -17.90 -9.40 -1.65
N TYR A 217 -16.69 -9.39 -2.21
CA TYR A 217 -16.17 -10.43 -3.07
C TYR A 217 -15.13 -11.22 -2.29
N GLN A 218 -15.49 -12.45 -1.86
CA GLN A 218 -14.56 -13.37 -1.19
C GLN A 218 -13.66 -14.02 -2.23
N GLU A 219 -12.72 -13.24 -2.76
CA GLU A 219 -11.87 -13.62 -3.88
C GLU A 219 -10.47 -13.03 -3.69
N THR A 220 -9.49 -13.56 -4.43
CA THR A 220 -8.20 -12.90 -4.59
C THR A 220 -8.36 -11.55 -5.30
N ALA A 221 -7.35 -10.69 -5.22
CA ALA A 221 -7.41 -9.36 -5.79
C ALA A 221 -7.71 -9.36 -7.30
N GLY A 222 -6.99 -10.19 -8.06
CA GLY A 222 -7.18 -10.28 -9.51
C GLY A 222 -8.53 -10.86 -9.90
N GLU A 223 -9.00 -11.90 -9.22
CA GLU A 223 -10.30 -12.51 -9.52
C GLU A 223 -11.46 -11.59 -9.13
N GLY A 224 -11.37 -10.95 -7.96
CA GLY A 224 -12.38 -10.00 -7.50
C GLY A 224 -12.51 -8.79 -8.42
N LEU A 225 -11.38 -8.20 -8.84
CA LEU A 225 -11.35 -7.10 -9.81
C LEU A 225 -11.91 -7.54 -11.16
N ARG A 226 -11.56 -8.76 -11.62
CA ARG A 226 -12.10 -9.31 -12.86
C ARG A 226 -13.63 -9.44 -12.83
N LYS A 227 -14.18 -9.91 -11.71
CA LYS A 227 -15.64 -10.01 -11.53
C LYS A 227 -16.31 -8.65 -11.47
N LEU A 228 -15.64 -7.68 -10.80
CA LEU A 228 -16.17 -6.33 -10.63
C LEU A 228 -16.16 -5.53 -11.95
N PHE A 229 -15.04 -5.58 -12.70
CA PHE A 229 -14.82 -4.75 -13.89
C PHE A 229 -15.41 -5.34 -15.18
N LYS A 230 -15.61 -6.67 -15.22
CA LYS A 230 -16.19 -7.39 -16.39
C LYS A 230 -17.62 -7.88 -16.14
N SER A 231 -18.31 -7.36 -15.11
CA SER A 231 -19.72 -7.66 -14.92
C SER A 231 -20.52 -7.01 -16.05
N ASP A 232 -21.11 -7.86 -16.92
CA ASP A 232 -22.04 -7.46 -17.98
C ASP A 232 -23.26 -6.68 -17.46
#